data_b6e737ddc4479444ca29fc0aff51458e
#
_entry.id   b6e737ddc4479444ca29fc0aff51458e
#
_cell.length_a   1.000
_cell.length_b   1.000
_cell.length_c   1.000
_cell.angle_alpha   90.00
_cell.angle_beta   90.00
_cell.angle_gamma   90.00
#
_symmetry.space_group_name_H-M   'P 1'
#
loop_
_entity.id
_entity.type
_entity.pdbx_description
1 polymer ?
#
loop_
_entity_poly.entity_id
_entity_poly.type
_entity_poly.pdbx_seq_one_letter_code
_entity_poly.pdbx_strand_id
1 'polypeptide(L)'
;PTTLDELSLSGATNIYAKISNYMRQPDMYEIRVLGVALTDVDNNTARHKRNKKALADTVLAQYICKTEIRHSKNIASAANAAVPVTIALPTSNPSVDYNALTAELLARIEADKEAE
;
A
#
# COMPACT_ATOMS: atom_id res chain seq x y z
N PRO A 1 1.85 -1.19 3.43
CA PRO A 1 1.62 -2.05 2.26
C PRO A 1 0.90 -3.34 2.63
N THR A 2 0.11 -3.87 1.73
CA THR A 2 -0.50 -5.18 1.88
C THR A 2 -0.65 -5.87 0.53
N THR A 3 -0.56 -7.19 0.54
CA THR A 3 -0.90 -8.01 -0.63
C THR A 3 -2.38 -8.36 -0.61
N LEU A 4 -2.91 -8.85 -1.74
CA LEU A 4 -4.34 -9.19 -1.86
C LEU A 4 -4.64 -10.65 -1.49
N ASP A 5 -3.96 -11.18 -0.48
CA ASP A 5 -4.31 -12.46 0.13
C ASP A 5 -5.06 -12.24 1.45
N GLU A 6 -5.84 -13.23 1.86
CA GLU A 6 -6.72 -13.11 3.02
C GLU A 6 -5.96 -12.85 4.32
N LEU A 7 -4.80 -13.48 4.51
CA LEU A 7 -3.99 -13.32 5.71
C LEU A 7 -3.41 -11.89 5.82
N SER A 8 -2.88 -11.36 4.72
CA SER A 8 -2.34 -10.01 4.69
C SER A 8 -3.41 -8.95 4.91
N LEU A 9 -4.59 -9.13 4.31
CA LEU A 9 -5.72 -8.21 4.50
C LEU A 9 -6.23 -8.23 5.94
N SER A 10 -6.29 -9.39 6.56
CA SER A 10 -6.64 -9.54 7.98
C SER A 10 -5.62 -8.83 8.88
N GLY A 11 -4.32 -8.98 8.57
CA GLY A 11 -3.24 -8.30 9.28
C GLY A 11 -3.34 -6.77 9.16
N ALA A 12 -3.64 -6.25 7.98
CA ALA A 12 -3.82 -4.81 7.75
C ALA A 12 -4.99 -4.26 8.56
N THR A 13 -6.11 -4.98 8.61
CA THR A 13 -7.28 -4.60 9.41
C THR A 13 -6.94 -4.58 10.90
N ASN A 14 -6.20 -5.55 11.39
CA ASN A 14 -5.78 -5.63 12.79
C ASN A 14 -4.84 -4.48 13.17
N ILE A 15 -3.90 -4.12 12.31
CA ILE A 15 -2.99 -2.98 12.53
C ILE A 15 -3.79 -1.68 12.58
N TYR A 16 -4.73 -1.49 11.67
CA TYR A 16 -5.60 -0.32 11.64
C TYR A 16 -6.38 -0.19 12.96
N ALA A 17 -6.96 -1.29 13.44
CA ALA A 17 -7.70 -1.29 14.70
C ALA A 17 -6.81 -0.89 15.89
N LYS A 18 -5.57 -1.39 15.95
CA LYS A 18 -4.61 -1.03 17.00
C LYS A 18 -4.23 0.45 16.94
N ILE A 19 -3.93 0.97 15.75
CA ILE A 19 -3.60 2.39 15.56
C ILE A 19 -4.79 3.26 16.01
N SER A 20 -6.01 2.90 15.62
CA SER A 20 -7.22 3.64 15.99
C SER A 20 -7.41 3.68 17.50
N ASN A 21 -7.11 2.58 18.20
CA ASN A 21 -7.18 2.54 19.66
C ASN A 21 -6.14 3.46 20.32
N TYR A 22 -4.91 3.49 19.79
CA TYR A 22 -3.88 4.41 20.29
C TYR A 22 -4.28 5.87 20.10
N MET A 23 -4.85 6.21 18.96
CA MET A 23 -5.27 7.58 18.65
C MET A 23 -6.36 8.12 19.58
N ARG A 24 -7.08 7.25 20.27
CA ARG A 24 -8.10 7.63 21.25
C ARG A 24 -7.53 7.98 22.63
N GLN A 25 -6.24 7.71 22.88
CA GLN A 25 -5.60 7.96 24.16
C GLN A 25 -5.04 9.39 24.19
N PRO A 26 -5.36 10.20 25.21
CA PRO A 26 -5.02 11.63 25.22
C PRO A 26 -3.52 11.94 25.30
N ASP A 27 -2.71 10.99 25.76
CA ASP A 27 -1.28 11.18 25.97
C ASP A 27 -0.40 10.63 24.80
N MET A 28 -1.03 10.14 23.73
CA MET A 28 -0.30 9.53 22.63
C MET A 28 -0.04 10.54 21.50
N TYR A 29 1.09 10.36 20.83
CA TYR A 29 1.41 11.12 19.62
C TYR A 29 0.34 10.92 18.58
N GLU A 30 0.05 11.98 17.84
CA GLU A 30 -0.91 11.93 16.74
C GLU A 30 -0.35 11.07 15.60
N ILE A 31 -0.92 9.89 15.42
CA ILE A 31 -0.61 8.99 14.33
C ILE A 31 -1.79 8.97 13.37
N ARG A 32 -1.52 9.17 12.08
CA ARG A 32 -2.56 9.10 11.05
C ARG A 32 -2.23 8.03 10.03
N VAL A 33 -3.27 7.35 9.56
CA VAL A 33 -3.12 6.42 8.42
C VAL A 33 -3.15 7.24 7.14
N LEU A 34 -2.03 7.28 6.45
CA LEU A 34 -1.89 8.04 5.20
C LEU A 34 -2.50 7.30 4.02
N GLY A 35 -2.32 5.99 3.97
CA GLY A 35 -2.84 5.19 2.88
C GLY A 35 -2.55 3.71 3.05
N VAL A 36 -3.25 2.91 2.25
CA VAL A 36 -3.02 1.47 2.12
C VAL A 36 -2.54 1.20 0.69
N ALA A 37 -1.31 0.77 0.56
CA ALA A 37 -0.71 0.45 -0.75
C ALA A 37 -0.86 -1.04 -1.03
N LEU A 38 -1.51 -1.38 -2.15
CA LEU A 38 -1.67 -2.75 -2.60
C LEU A 38 -0.43 -3.15 -3.41
N THR A 39 0.23 -4.22 -3.00
CA THR A 39 1.45 -4.73 -3.64
C THR A 39 1.23 -6.13 -4.19
N ASP A 40 2.09 -6.54 -5.12
CA ASP A 40 2.04 -7.84 -5.77
C ASP A 40 0.67 -8.12 -6.41
N VAL A 41 0.09 -7.10 -7.04
CA VAL A 41 -1.25 -7.17 -7.59
C VAL A 41 -1.23 -7.86 -8.95
N ASP A 42 -1.94 -8.98 -9.06
CA ASP A 42 -2.15 -9.69 -10.33
C ASP A 42 -3.63 -9.66 -10.67
N ASN A 43 -4.02 -8.72 -11.53
CA ASN A 43 -5.40 -8.54 -11.95
C ASN A 43 -5.92 -9.68 -12.86
N ASN A 44 -5.06 -10.61 -13.25
CA ASN A 44 -5.46 -11.79 -14.02
C ASN A 44 -5.96 -12.93 -13.13
N THR A 45 -5.77 -12.85 -11.81
CA THR A 45 -6.28 -13.87 -10.89
C THR A 45 -7.65 -13.49 -10.35
N ALA A 46 -8.55 -14.46 -10.32
CA ALA A 46 -9.88 -14.28 -9.76
C ALA A 46 -9.84 -13.96 -8.26
N ARG A 47 -8.87 -14.57 -7.54
CA ARG A 47 -8.69 -14.34 -6.10
C ARG A 47 -8.32 -12.91 -5.80
N HIS A 48 -7.37 -12.31 -6.54
CA HIS A 48 -6.99 -10.91 -6.34
C HIS A 48 -8.16 -9.97 -6.63
N LYS A 49 -8.90 -10.20 -7.71
CA LYS A 49 -10.10 -9.40 -8.02
C LYS A 49 -11.15 -9.47 -6.93
N ARG A 50 -11.41 -10.67 -6.41
CA ARG A 50 -12.39 -10.90 -5.34
C ARG A 50 -11.96 -10.22 -4.05
N ASN A 51 -10.70 -10.38 -3.65
CA ASN A 51 -10.17 -9.80 -2.42
C ASN A 51 -10.10 -8.27 -2.50
N LYS A 52 -9.78 -7.71 -3.65
CA LYS A 52 -9.80 -6.28 -3.89
C LYS A 52 -11.23 -5.71 -3.73
N LYS A 53 -12.23 -6.41 -4.26
CA LYS A 53 -13.62 -6.04 -4.10
C LYS A 53 -14.08 -6.14 -2.65
N ALA A 54 -13.67 -7.19 -1.95
CA ALA A 54 -13.96 -7.37 -0.52
C ALA A 54 -13.33 -6.25 0.32
N LEU A 55 -12.10 -5.85 0.00
CA LEU A 55 -11.40 -4.77 0.69
C LEU A 55 -12.15 -3.43 0.55
N ALA A 56 -12.78 -3.18 -0.59
CA ALA A 56 -13.56 -1.98 -0.83
C ALA A 56 -14.79 -1.83 0.09
N ASP A 57 -15.24 -2.94 0.68
CA ASP A 57 -16.36 -2.96 1.63
C ASP A 57 -15.91 -2.83 3.09
N THR A 58 -14.61 -2.63 3.33
CA THR A 58 -14.05 -2.50 4.67
C THR A 58 -13.79 -1.05 5.05
N VAL A 59 -13.49 -0.82 6.32
CA VAL A 59 -13.08 0.50 6.86
C VAL A 59 -11.82 1.03 6.18
N LEU A 60 -10.98 0.16 5.61
CA LEU A 60 -9.76 0.55 4.90
C LEU A 60 -10.01 1.16 3.51
N ALA A 61 -11.22 1.03 2.97
CA ALA A 61 -11.54 1.46 1.61
C ALA A 61 -11.15 2.91 1.32
N GLN A 62 -11.37 3.81 2.28
CA GLN A 62 -11.07 5.24 2.14
C GLN A 62 -9.57 5.54 2.06
N TYR A 63 -8.73 4.61 2.50
CA TYR A 63 -7.28 4.78 2.54
C TYR A 63 -6.54 4.14 1.37
N ILE A 64 -7.23 3.32 0.56
CA ILE A 64 -6.59 2.59 -0.53
C ILE A 64 -5.99 3.56 -1.55
N CYS A 65 -4.70 3.40 -1.81
CA CYS A 65 -4.00 4.18 -2.83
C CYS A 65 -4.50 3.81 -4.23
N LYS A 66 -4.56 4.78 -5.12
CA LYS A 66 -4.93 4.56 -6.52
C LYS A 66 -3.86 3.77 -7.26
N THR A 67 -2.60 4.02 -6.91
CA THR A 67 -1.47 3.31 -7.50
C THR A 67 -1.31 1.95 -6.86
N GLU A 68 -1.23 0.92 -7.68
CA GLU A 68 -0.99 -0.46 -7.28
C GLU A 68 0.39 -0.90 -7.76
N ILE A 69 1.09 -1.69 -6.95
CA ILE A 69 2.35 -2.30 -7.37
C ILE A 69 2.02 -3.65 -8.00
N ARG A 70 2.20 -3.75 -9.29
CA ARG A 70 1.89 -4.95 -10.07
C ARG A 70 2.86 -6.09 -9.76
N HIS A 71 2.35 -7.31 -9.75
CA HIS A 71 3.18 -8.51 -9.68
C HIS A 71 4.24 -8.48 -10.78
N SER A 72 5.50 -8.74 -10.44
CA SER A 72 6.60 -8.76 -11.41
C SER A 72 7.77 -9.59 -10.90
N LYS A 73 8.34 -10.39 -11.79
CA LYS A 73 9.57 -11.14 -11.53
C LYS A 73 10.78 -10.22 -11.32
N ASN A 74 10.73 -8.99 -11.82
CA ASN A 74 11.82 -8.02 -11.71
C ASN A 74 12.11 -7.63 -10.28
N ILE A 75 11.11 -7.65 -9.39
CA ILE A 75 11.29 -7.35 -7.97
C ILE A 75 12.21 -8.40 -7.32
N ALA A 76 11.94 -9.68 -7.56
CA ALA A 76 12.76 -10.76 -7.03
C ALA A 76 14.18 -10.72 -7.61
N SER A 77 14.33 -10.43 -8.90
CA SER A 77 15.64 -10.31 -9.55
C SER A 77 16.48 -9.18 -8.95
N ALA A 78 15.88 -8.02 -8.71
CA ALA A 78 16.55 -6.89 -8.08
C ALA A 78 16.92 -7.22 -6.63
N ALA A 79 16.04 -7.87 -5.88
CA ALA A 79 16.29 -8.27 -4.51
C ALA A 79 17.47 -9.25 -4.43
N ASN A 80 17.55 -10.22 -5.35
CA ASN A 80 18.66 -11.16 -5.43
C ASN A 80 19.99 -10.47 -5.75
N ALA A 81 19.96 -9.39 -6.53
CA ALA A 81 21.14 -8.58 -6.82
C ALA A 81 21.47 -7.57 -5.72
N ALA A 82 20.64 -7.47 -4.67
CA ALA A 82 20.74 -6.50 -3.59
C ALA A 82 20.79 -5.04 -4.07
N VAL A 83 20.03 -4.74 -5.13
CA VAL A 83 19.92 -3.39 -5.71
C VAL A 83 18.42 -3.03 -5.77
N PRO A 84 18.05 -1.79 -5.38
CA PRO A 84 16.65 -1.35 -5.54
C PRO A 84 16.19 -1.46 -6.99
N VAL A 85 14.97 -1.95 -7.19
CA VAL A 85 14.43 -2.18 -8.55
C VAL A 85 14.38 -0.89 -9.37
N THR A 86 14.14 0.25 -8.73
CA THR A 86 14.10 1.56 -9.39
C THR A 86 15.46 1.99 -9.94
N ILE A 87 16.54 1.46 -9.38
CA ILE A 87 17.91 1.70 -9.84
C ILE A 87 18.33 0.64 -10.85
N ALA A 88 18.09 -0.64 -10.53
CA ALA A 88 18.51 -1.76 -11.38
C ALA A 88 17.75 -1.80 -12.71
N LEU A 89 16.43 -1.57 -12.67
CA LEU A 89 15.52 -1.69 -13.81
C LEU A 89 14.57 -0.50 -13.85
N PRO A 90 15.07 0.70 -14.16
CA PRO A 90 14.31 1.95 -14.00
C PRO A 90 13.08 2.06 -14.92
N THR A 91 13.02 1.32 -16.02
CA THR A 91 11.89 1.36 -16.96
C THR A 91 10.92 0.17 -16.77
N SER A 92 11.20 -0.72 -15.84
CA SER A 92 10.32 -1.86 -15.55
C SER A 92 9.00 -1.44 -14.92
N ASN A 93 7.98 -2.29 -15.04
CA ASN A 93 6.66 -2.02 -14.45
C ASN A 93 6.73 -1.71 -12.94
N PRO A 94 7.45 -2.50 -12.10
CA PRO A 94 7.53 -2.15 -10.68
C PRO A 94 8.21 -0.82 -10.43
N SER A 95 9.21 -0.42 -11.23
CA SER A 95 9.84 0.89 -11.08
C SER A 95 8.87 2.03 -11.39
N VAL A 96 8.10 1.92 -12.45
CA VAL A 96 7.04 2.87 -12.80
C VAL A 96 6.01 2.95 -11.67
N ASP A 97 5.59 1.80 -11.14
CA ASP A 97 4.58 1.74 -10.09
C ASP A 97 5.07 2.36 -8.77
N TYR A 98 6.29 2.05 -8.34
CA TYR A 98 6.86 2.63 -7.11
C TYR A 98 7.07 4.14 -7.23
N ASN A 99 7.49 4.63 -8.38
CA ASN A 99 7.64 6.06 -8.62
C ASN A 99 6.27 6.76 -8.58
N ALA A 100 5.25 6.17 -9.17
CA ALA A 100 3.88 6.69 -9.13
C ALA A 100 3.31 6.67 -7.71
N LEU A 101 3.54 5.59 -6.96
CA LEU A 101 3.12 5.48 -5.57
C LEU A 101 3.79 6.55 -4.71
N THR A 102 5.08 6.79 -4.90
CA THR A 102 5.81 7.83 -4.19
C THR A 102 5.18 9.21 -4.44
N ALA A 103 4.87 9.52 -5.69
CA ALA A 103 4.21 10.78 -6.04
C ALA A 103 2.83 10.91 -5.38
N GLU A 104 2.05 9.83 -5.37
CA GLU A 104 0.73 9.82 -4.73
C GLU A 104 0.84 10.03 -3.22
N LEU A 105 1.78 9.37 -2.55
CA LEU A 105 1.98 9.51 -1.10
C LEU A 105 2.47 10.90 -0.73
N LEU A 106 3.36 11.49 -1.51
CA LEU A 106 3.80 12.87 -1.29
C LEU A 106 2.65 13.86 -1.44
N ALA A 107 1.78 13.67 -2.43
CA ALA A 107 0.59 14.49 -2.62
C ALA A 107 -0.38 14.36 -1.43
N ARG A 108 -0.54 13.15 -0.88
CA ARG A 108 -1.38 12.93 0.30
C ARG A 108 -0.80 13.60 1.55
N ILE A 109 0.52 13.60 1.72
CA ILE A 109 1.19 14.28 2.83
C ILE A 109 0.93 15.79 2.73
N GLU A 110 1.07 16.38 1.56
CA GLU A 110 0.82 17.82 1.36
C GLU A 110 -0.64 18.17 1.63
N ALA A 111 -1.59 17.36 1.14
CA ALA A 111 -3.01 17.57 1.40
C ALA A 111 -3.35 17.46 2.89
N ASP A 112 -2.72 16.54 3.61
CA ASP A 112 -2.92 16.36 5.05
C ASP A 112 -2.38 17.56 5.84
N LYS A 113 -1.24 18.14 5.43
CA LYS A 113 -0.69 19.37 6.03
C LYS A 113 -1.60 20.56 5.80
N GLU A 114 -2.17 20.71 4.60
CA GLU A 114 -3.09 21.80 4.28
C GLU A 114 -4.39 21.73 5.05
N ALA A 115 -4.81 20.52 5.43
CA ALA A 115 -6.02 20.30 6.21
C ALA A 115 -5.85 20.65 7.70
N GLU A 116 -4.62 20.84 8.16
CA GLU A 116 -4.33 21.30 9.52
C GLU A 116 -4.53 22.82 9.62
#